data_7bc4baae2dbda3444a8ce7dc1452f329
#
_entry.id   7bc4baae2dbda3444a8ce7dc1452f329
#
_cell.length_a   1.000
_cell.length_b   1.000
_cell.length_c   1.000
_cell.angle_alpha   90.00
_cell.angle_beta   90.00
_cell.angle_gamma   90.00
#
_symmetry.space_group_name_H-M   'P 1'
#
loop_
_entity.id
_entity.type
_entity.pdbx_description
1 polymer ?
#
loop_
_entity_poly.entity_id
_entity_poly.type
_entity_poly.pdbx_seq_one_letter_code
_entity_poly.pdbx_strand_id
1 'polypeptide(L)'
;MVIRMKHINMKSMKKLSITTTAVIAAAVMSLAGCGSSSSGSDSAASSSDSSAKTTKFVLGGLWPETGSLAYLAPPELAAEKLAVKDINDAGGVLGNDVTTVDADTSDADHADQNTSAAQSVLSKNPSFVIGPASSSVVKNT
;
A
#
# COMPACT_ATOMS: atom_id res chain seq x y z
N MET A 1 40.16 14.44 16.69
CA MET A 1 39.04 15.41 16.71
C MET A 1 37.80 14.63 17.12
N VAL A 2 37.41 14.70 18.40
CA VAL A 2 36.31 13.90 18.97
C VAL A 2 35.04 14.74 18.89
N ILE A 3 34.08 14.31 18.04
CA ILE A 3 32.78 14.99 17.93
C ILE A 3 31.89 14.50 19.07
N ARG A 4 31.63 15.37 20.02
CA ARG A 4 30.77 15.15 21.17
C ARG A 4 29.32 15.29 20.75
N MET A 5 28.61 14.15 20.58
CA MET A 5 27.16 14.15 20.33
C MET A 5 26.42 14.68 21.57
N LYS A 6 25.75 15.81 21.39
CA LYS A 6 24.96 16.47 22.42
C LYS A 6 23.60 15.74 22.49
N HIS A 7 23.35 15.10 23.65
CA HIS A 7 22.04 14.49 23.93
C HIS A 7 20.93 15.55 23.86
N ILE A 8 20.03 15.35 22.89
CA ILE A 8 18.80 16.15 22.81
C ILE A 8 17.81 15.55 23.81
N ASN A 9 17.53 16.32 24.87
CA ASN A 9 16.59 15.96 25.93
C ASN A 9 15.14 16.17 25.43
N MET A 10 14.46 15.08 25.12
CA MET A 10 13.11 15.04 24.58
C MET A 10 12.03 15.06 25.68
N LYS A 11 12.20 15.93 26.68
CA LYS A 11 11.21 16.15 27.75
C LYS A 11 10.60 17.55 27.69
N SER A 12 9.93 17.92 26.60
CA SER A 12 8.97 19.05 26.63
C SER A 12 8.09 19.08 25.39
N MET A 13 7.21 18.11 25.22
CA MET A 13 6.04 18.31 24.39
C MET A 13 4.84 18.53 25.31
N LYS A 14 4.62 19.80 25.63
CA LYS A 14 3.42 20.28 26.34
C LYS A 14 2.20 19.94 25.50
N LYS A 15 1.22 19.29 26.14
CA LYS A 15 -0.10 18.99 25.62
C LYS A 15 -0.76 20.28 25.09
N LEU A 16 -0.92 20.37 23.77
CA LEU A 16 -1.70 21.41 23.14
C LEU A 16 -3.13 20.90 23.01
N SER A 17 -3.96 21.23 24.00
CA SER A 17 -5.41 20.99 23.96
C SER A 17 -6.03 22.00 23.01
N ILE A 18 -6.46 21.53 21.85
CA ILE A 18 -7.28 22.31 20.93
C ILE A 18 -8.74 21.94 21.22
N THR A 19 -9.41 22.77 22.00
CA THR A 19 -10.87 22.77 22.15
C THR A 19 -11.48 23.47 20.94
N THR A 20 -11.91 22.71 19.95
CA THR A 20 -12.68 23.24 18.81
C THR A 20 -14.16 23.01 19.08
N THR A 21 -14.85 24.07 19.48
CA THR A 21 -16.31 24.13 19.63
C THR A 21 -16.90 24.23 18.21
N ALA A 22 -17.44 23.14 17.68
CA ALA A 22 -18.18 23.16 16.42
C ALA A 22 -19.67 23.34 16.72
N VAL A 23 -20.19 24.51 16.38
CA VAL A 23 -21.63 24.79 16.28
C VAL A 23 -22.11 24.26 14.93
N ILE A 24 -22.86 23.18 14.92
CA ILE A 24 -23.52 22.65 13.72
C ILE A 24 -24.94 23.16 13.72
N ALA A 25 -25.23 24.08 12.82
CA ALA A 25 -26.59 24.49 12.49
C ALA A 25 -27.23 23.45 11.58
N ALA A 26 -28.28 22.79 12.05
CA ALA A 26 -29.09 21.86 11.28
C ALA A 26 -29.99 22.63 10.31
N ALA A 27 -29.80 22.45 9.01
CA ALA A 27 -30.75 22.84 7.98
C ALA A 27 -31.48 21.60 7.47
N VAL A 28 -32.70 21.42 7.92
CA VAL A 28 -33.63 20.40 7.44
C VAL A 28 -34.33 20.96 6.20
N MET A 29 -34.01 20.43 5.00
CA MET A 29 -34.81 20.65 3.81
C MET A 29 -35.64 19.38 3.51
N SER A 30 -36.90 19.41 3.90
CA SER A 30 -37.92 18.46 3.50
C SER A 30 -38.38 18.78 2.09
N LEU A 31 -38.08 17.92 1.11
CA LEU A 31 -38.74 17.91 -0.19
C LEU A 31 -39.85 16.85 -0.18
N ALA A 32 -41.06 17.33 0.04
CA ALA A 32 -42.27 16.56 -0.24
C ALA A 32 -42.53 16.63 -1.75
N GLY A 33 -42.40 15.53 -2.45
CA GLY A 33 -42.82 15.34 -3.84
C GLY A 33 -43.91 14.28 -3.90
N CYS A 34 -45.17 14.71 -3.94
CA CYS A 34 -46.34 13.91 -4.28
C CYS A 34 -46.30 13.49 -5.76
N GLY A 35 -46.67 12.23 -6.05
CA GLY A 35 -46.90 11.80 -7.43
C GLY A 35 -47.38 10.36 -7.52
N SER A 36 -48.75 10.17 -7.41
CA SER A 36 -49.63 9.21 -8.06
C SER A 36 -49.32 7.71 -8.07
N SER A 37 -50.17 7.00 -7.36
CA SER A 37 -50.74 5.67 -7.54
C SER A 37 -50.58 4.98 -8.91
N SER A 38 -50.01 3.76 -8.87
CA SER A 38 -50.59 2.61 -9.57
C SER A 38 -50.05 1.30 -8.97
N SER A 39 -50.96 0.42 -8.73
CA SER A 39 -50.91 -0.92 -8.16
C SER A 39 -49.90 -1.87 -8.82
N GLY A 40 -49.31 -2.74 -7.96
CA GLY A 40 -49.03 -4.11 -8.38
C GLY A 40 -47.61 -4.59 -8.29
N SER A 41 -47.45 -5.66 -7.56
CA SER A 41 -46.41 -6.66 -7.58
C SER A 41 -45.29 -6.50 -6.57
N ASP A 42 -45.40 -7.31 -5.54
CA ASP A 42 -44.29 -7.74 -4.65
C ASP A 42 -43.09 -8.18 -5.50
N SER A 43 -42.08 -7.35 -5.59
CA SER A 43 -40.74 -7.76 -5.96
C SER A 43 -39.87 -7.66 -4.75
N ALA A 44 -39.62 -8.81 -4.13
CA ALA A 44 -38.59 -8.99 -3.14
C ALA A 44 -37.32 -8.28 -3.64
N ALA A 45 -36.94 -7.23 -2.93
CA ALA A 45 -35.62 -6.63 -3.09
C ALA A 45 -34.60 -7.72 -2.76
N SER A 46 -34.12 -8.38 -3.79
CA SER A 46 -32.92 -9.19 -3.72
C SER A 46 -31.81 -8.23 -3.32
N SER A 47 -31.48 -8.20 -2.04
CA SER A 47 -30.23 -7.67 -1.57
C SER A 47 -29.17 -8.49 -2.29
N SER A 48 -28.65 -7.93 -3.38
CA SER A 48 -27.44 -8.39 -4.00
C SER A 48 -26.37 -8.28 -2.93
N ASP A 49 -26.13 -9.39 -2.27
CA ASP A 49 -24.93 -9.60 -1.48
C ASP A 49 -23.78 -9.53 -2.49
N SER A 50 -23.33 -8.30 -2.72
CA SER A 50 -22.06 -8.05 -3.39
C SER A 50 -21.01 -8.59 -2.43
N SER A 51 -20.77 -9.89 -2.51
CA SER A 51 -19.54 -10.49 -1.98
C SER A 51 -18.41 -9.68 -2.58
N ALA A 52 -17.97 -8.67 -1.84
CA ALA A 52 -16.80 -7.89 -2.17
C ALA A 52 -15.69 -8.92 -2.33
N LYS A 53 -15.35 -9.21 -3.60
CA LYS A 53 -14.29 -10.13 -3.95
C LYS A 53 -13.08 -9.60 -3.21
N THR A 54 -12.64 -10.31 -2.20
CA THR A 54 -11.51 -9.92 -1.34
C THR A 54 -10.30 -9.80 -2.24
N THR A 55 -10.02 -8.60 -2.72
CA THR A 55 -8.89 -8.36 -3.62
C THR A 55 -7.66 -8.32 -2.75
N LYS A 56 -6.91 -9.43 -2.74
CA LYS A 56 -5.62 -9.48 -2.07
C LYS A 56 -4.71 -8.46 -2.72
N PHE A 57 -4.09 -7.60 -1.93
CA PHE A 57 -3.07 -6.70 -2.40
C PHE A 57 -1.71 -7.40 -2.31
N VAL A 58 -1.10 -7.67 -3.45
CA VAL A 58 0.22 -8.29 -3.55
C VAL A 58 1.21 -7.25 -4.05
N LEU A 59 2.24 -6.99 -3.28
CA LEU A 59 3.37 -6.13 -3.65
C LEU A 59 4.47 -7.01 -4.22
N GLY A 60 4.93 -6.71 -5.43
CA GLY A 60 6.10 -7.35 -6.04
C GLY A 60 7.35 -6.52 -5.77
N GLY A 61 8.43 -7.16 -5.34
CA GLY A 61 9.74 -6.56 -5.16
C GLY A 61 10.76 -7.12 -6.14
N LEU A 62 11.52 -6.24 -6.80
CA LEU A 62 12.62 -6.60 -7.68
C LEU A 62 13.90 -6.00 -7.11
N TRP A 63 14.67 -6.81 -6.37
CA TRP A 63 15.81 -6.34 -5.57
C TRP A 63 17.13 -6.91 -6.09
N PRO A 64 18.23 -6.14 -6.04
CA PRO A 64 19.55 -6.61 -6.47
C PRO A 64 20.23 -7.37 -5.31
N GLU A 65 19.77 -8.58 -4.99
CA GLU A 65 20.30 -9.34 -3.85
C GLU A 65 21.69 -9.95 -4.15
N THR A 66 22.02 -10.09 -5.43
CA THR A 66 23.33 -10.57 -5.90
C THR A 66 23.97 -9.60 -6.89
N GLY A 67 25.21 -9.89 -7.31
CA GLY A 67 25.96 -9.08 -8.26
C GLY A 67 26.60 -7.83 -7.64
N SER A 68 27.01 -6.91 -8.50
CA SER A 68 27.75 -5.69 -8.11
C SER A 68 26.90 -4.70 -7.29
N LEU A 69 25.57 -4.79 -7.37
CA LEU A 69 24.62 -3.93 -6.67
C LEU A 69 24.08 -4.54 -5.37
N ALA A 70 24.54 -5.72 -4.97
CA ALA A 70 24.02 -6.45 -3.81
C ALA A 70 24.02 -5.66 -2.48
N TYR A 71 24.86 -4.65 -2.37
CA TYR A 71 24.90 -3.77 -1.18
C TYR A 71 23.65 -2.89 -1.02
N LEU A 72 22.83 -2.73 -2.07
CA LEU A 72 21.58 -1.96 -2.02
C LEU A 72 20.41 -2.77 -1.45
N ALA A 73 20.39 -4.08 -1.66
CA ALA A 73 19.25 -4.91 -1.29
C ALA A 73 18.91 -4.92 0.21
N PRO A 74 19.86 -4.99 1.17
CA PRO A 74 19.51 -5.04 2.59
C PRO A 74 18.69 -3.83 3.07
N PRO A 75 19.06 -2.57 2.77
CA PRO A 75 18.24 -1.42 3.17
C PRO A 75 16.92 -1.33 2.40
N GLU A 76 16.86 -1.74 1.13
CA GLU A 76 15.65 -1.75 0.32
C GLU A 76 14.62 -2.75 0.86
N LEU A 77 15.03 -3.99 1.11
CA LEU A 77 14.19 -5.03 1.74
C LEU A 77 13.75 -4.65 3.16
N ALA A 78 14.60 -3.98 3.93
CA ALA A 78 14.22 -3.51 5.25
C ALA A 78 13.16 -2.41 5.18
N ALA A 79 13.27 -1.50 4.22
CA ALA A 79 12.30 -0.44 4.00
C ALA A 79 10.95 -1.00 3.54
N GLU A 80 10.96 -1.96 2.61
CA GLU A 80 9.75 -2.66 2.17
C GLU A 80 9.03 -3.34 3.34
N LYS A 81 9.75 -4.17 4.11
CA LYS A 81 9.18 -4.87 5.27
C LYS A 81 8.58 -3.92 6.29
N LEU A 82 9.24 -2.79 6.54
CA LEU A 82 8.72 -1.77 7.44
C LEU A 82 7.44 -1.14 6.89
N ALA A 83 7.44 -0.74 5.61
CA ALA A 83 6.28 -0.14 4.97
C ALA A 83 5.07 -1.09 4.95
N VAL A 84 5.28 -2.36 4.59
CA VAL A 84 4.23 -3.39 4.60
C VAL A 84 3.69 -3.61 6.01
N LYS A 85 4.57 -3.66 7.01
CA LYS A 85 4.15 -3.78 8.40
C LYS A 85 3.28 -2.59 8.83
N ASP A 86 3.71 -1.36 8.54
CA ASP A 86 2.97 -0.15 8.92
C ASP A 86 1.60 -0.09 8.22
N ILE A 87 1.52 -0.49 6.95
CA ILE A 87 0.25 -0.58 6.21
C ILE A 87 -0.68 -1.63 6.86
N ASN A 88 -0.16 -2.80 7.18
CA ASN A 88 -0.95 -3.88 7.75
C ASN A 88 -1.41 -3.55 9.19
N ASP A 89 -0.56 -2.94 10.00
CA ASP A 89 -0.92 -2.44 11.33
C ASP A 89 -2.02 -1.36 11.27
N ALA A 90 -2.07 -0.60 10.17
CA ALA A 90 -3.13 0.39 9.92
C ALA A 90 -4.44 -0.22 9.36
N GLY A 91 -4.51 -1.53 9.18
CA GLY A 91 -5.70 -2.25 8.67
C GLY A 91 -5.60 -2.67 7.21
N GLY A 92 -4.42 -2.61 6.62
CA GLY A 92 -4.15 -3.07 5.26
C GLY A 92 -4.73 -2.19 4.16
N VAL A 93 -4.78 -2.71 2.95
CA VAL A 93 -5.39 -2.04 1.80
C VAL A 93 -6.80 -2.58 1.59
N LEU A 94 -7.79 -1.70 1.65
CA LEU A 94 -9.22 -2.09 1.56
C LEU A 94 -9.61 -3.17 2.59
N GLY A 95 -9.02 -3.12 3.78
CA GLY A 95 -9.28 -4.10 4.85
C GLY A 95 -8.59 -5.45 4.67
N ASN A 96 -7.60 -5.56 3.78
CA ASN A 96 -6.82 -6.76 3.56
C ASN A 96 -5.34 -6.49 3.76
N ASP A 97 -4.66 -7.44 4.38
CA ASP A 97 -3.21 -7.35 4.53
C ASP A 97 -2.50 -7.35 3.18
N VAL A 98 -1.48 -6.52 3.07
CA VAL A 98 -0.51 -6.53 1.97
C VAL A 98 0.42 -7.72 2.17
N THR A 99 0.63 -8.47 1.10
CA THR A 99 1.63 -9.55 1.04
C THR A 99 2.71 -9.20 0.03
N THR A 100 3.93 -9.71 0.19
CA THR A 100 5.04 -9.45 -0.73
C THR A 100 5.44 -10.70 -1.52
N VAL A 101 5.97 -10.47 -2.71
CA VAL A 101 6.61 -11.47 -3.57
C VAL A 101 7.86 -10.83 -4.15
N ASP A 102 9.02 -11.30 -3.72
CA ASP A 102 10.30 -10.71 -4.06
C ASP A 102 11.10 -11.64 -4.98
N ALA A 103 11.96 -11.04 -5.81
CA ALA A 103 12.91 -11.76 -6.62
C ALA A 103 14.21 -10.98 -6.79
N ASP A 104 15.32 -11.73 -6.84
CA ASP A 104 16.65 -11.19 -7.06
C ASP A 104 16.88 -10.87 -8.55
N THR A 105 17.04 -9.60 -8.84
CA THR A 105 17.35 -9.14 -10.21
C THR A 105 18.84 -9.19 -10.53
N SER A 106 19.72 -9.35 -9.55
CA SER A 106 21.15 -9.17 -9.72
C SER A 106 21.50 -7.77 -10.30
N ASP A 107 22.45 -7.69 -11.20
CA ASP A 107 22.89 -6.46 -11.87
C ASP A 107 22.69 -6.50 -13.40
N ALA A 108 23.11 -5.45 -14.09
CA ALA A 108 22.90 -5.32 -15.53
C ALA A 108 23.65 -6.36 -16.39
N ASP A 109 24.68 -7.00 -15.84
CA ASP A 109 25.48 -8.00 -16.56
C ASP A 109 24.80 -9.39 -16.57
N HIS A 110 23.69 -9.52 -15.83
CA HIS A 110 22.92 -10.76 -15.67
C HIS A 110 21.51 -10.63 -16.28
N ALA A 111 21.42 -10.29 -17.57
CA ALA A 111 20.15 -10.01 -18.26
C ALA A 111 19.13 -11.15 -18.17
N ASP A 112 19.57 -12.41 -18.24
CA ASP A 112 18.68 -13.57 -18.12
C ASP A 112 18.07 -13.69 -16.73
N GLN A 113 18.84 -13.36 -15.69
CA GLN A 113 18.34 -13.32 -14.30
C GLN A 113 17.37 -12.16 -14.12
N ASN A 114 17.67 -10.97 -14.67
CA ASN A 114 16.75 -9.82 -14.61
C ASN A 114 15.38 -10.20 -15.19
N THR A 115 15.35 -10.75 -16.40
CA THR A 115 14.12 -11.19 -17.08
C THR A 115 13.39 -12.27 -16.30
N SER A 116 14.12 -13.27 -15.80
CA SER A 116 13.52 -14.38 -15.02
C SER A 116 12.91 -13.88 -13.70
N ALA A 117 13.57 -12.95 -13.02
CA ALA A 117 13.05 -12.33 -11.80
C ALA A 117 11.74 -11.59 -12.05
N ALA A 118 11.71 -10.75 -13.09
CA ALA A 118 10.50 -10.03 -13.47
C ALA A 118 9.33 -10.98 -13.79
N GLN A 119 9.57 -12.02 -14.61
CA GLN A 119 8.56 -13.02 -14.94
C GLN A 119 8.05 -13.77 -13.70
N SER A 120 8.95 -14.10 -12.78
CA SER A 120 8.59 -14.78 -11.52
C SER A 120 7.62 -13.94 -10.69
N VAL A 121 7.94 -12.65 -10.50
CA VAL A 121 7.09 -11.71 -9.74
C VAL A 121 5.76 -11.51 -10.47
N LEU A 122 5.78 -11.22 -11.77
CA LEU A 122 4.56 -10.96 -12.55
C LEU A 122 3.62 -12.16 -12.61
N SER A 123 4.14 -13.38 -12.58
CA SER A 123 3.34 -14.62 -12.56
C SER A 123 2.45 -14.73 -11.31
N LYS A 124 2.74 -13.98 -10.25
CA LYS A 124 1.94 -13.95 -9.01
C LYS A 124 0.85 -12.88 -9.04
N ASN A 125 0.65 -12.21 -10.19
CA ASN A 125 -0.33 -11.14 -10.39
C ASN A 125 -0.24 -10.04 -9.31
N PRO A 126 0.93 -9.41 -9.13
CA PRO A 126 1.08 -8.34 -8.15
C PRO A 126 0.18 -7.16 -8.51
N SER A 127 -0.35 -6.49 -7.49
CA SER A 127 -1.12 -5.25 -7.64
C SER A 127 -0.23 -4.07 -7.99
N PHE A 128 1.03 -4.13 -7.55
CA PHE A 128 2.05 -3.12 -7.76
C PHE A 128 3.44 -3.76 -7.70
N VAL A 129 4.41 -3.24 -8.46
CA VAL A 129 5.82 -3.70 -8.43
C VAL A 129 6.73 -2.54 -8.09
N ILE A 130 7.68 -2.77 -7.17
CA ILE A 130 8.74 -1.84 -6.80
C ILE A 130 10.08 -2.38 -7.31
N GLY A 131 10.94 -1.49 -7.78
CA GLY A 131 12.24 -1.85 -8.36
C GLY A 131 12.17 -1.94 -9.88
N PRO A 132 13.24 -2.43 -10.53
CA PRO A 132 14.56 -2.68 -9.95
C PRO A 132 15.34 -1.40 -9.63
N ALA A 133 16.41 -1.51 -8.83
CA ALA A 133 17.21 -0.38 -8.35
C ALA A 133 18.04 0.31 -9.44
N SER A 134 18.29 -0.35 -10.57
CA SER A 134 19.14 0.14 -11.66
C SER A 134 18.38 0.33 -12.97
N SER A 135 18.56 1.50 -13.62
CA SER A 135 17.95 1.77 -14.92
C SER A 135 18.43 0.84 -16.03
N SER A 136 19.62 0.28 -15.93
CA SER A 136 20.11 -0.72 -16.88
C SER A 136 19.42 -2.06 -16.69
N VAL A 137 19.11 -2.45 -15.47
CA VAL A 137 18.32 -3.66 -15.17
C VAL A 137 16.88 -3.50 -15.66
N VAL A 138 16.26 -2.32 -15.50
CA VAL A 138 14.91 -2.03 -16.01
C VAL A 138 14.77 -2.32 -17.51
N LYS A 139 15.83 -2.11 -18.29
CA LYS A 139 15.78 -2.37 -19.74
C LYS A 139 15.76 -3.87 -20.08
N ASN A 140 16.13 -4.72 -19.13
CA ASN A 140 16.22 -6.17 -19.29
C ASN A 140 15.02 -6.90 -18.65
N THR A 141 14.21 -6.18 -17.87
CA THR A 141 12.99 -6.70 -17.21
C THR A 141 11.75 -6.33 -18.01
#